data_d18961134f45dbda670b74857d4f7c18
#
_entry.id   d18961134f45dbda670b74857d4f7c18
#
_cell.length_a   1.000
_cell.length_b   1.000
_cell.length_c   1.000
_cell.angle_alpha   90.00
_cell.angle_beta   90.00
_cell.angle_gamma   90.00
#
_symmetry.space_group_name_H-M   'P 1'
#
loop_
_entity.id
_entity.type
_entity.pdbx_description
1 polymer ?
#
loop_
_entity_poly.entity_id
_entity_poly.type
_entity_poly.pdbx_seq_one_letter_code
_entity_poly.pdbx_strand_id
1 'polypeptide(L)'
;MTGCLPRRRWPRPSRYWWSEMPVTDVTKKAEVPNDAADAGIRISDAATRVGVSARTLRYYEELGLLTPSLYTAGGERRYTLDDLAHLERILELREVLGMNLDEIREFLTLETRLDEVKATYRANKGDTTTKARAVQKAMLEEAATLNESLAKQLTDKLARMEAFQTKLAGDAKRCREILAEME
;
A
#
# COMPACT_ATOMS: atom_id res chain seq x y z
N MET A 1 8.33 7.61 -34.86
CA MET A 1 7.31 8.43 -34.14
C MET A 1 7.01 7.72 -32.86
N THR A 2 7.75 8.05 -31.79
CA THR A 2 7.67 7.44 -30.48
C THR A 2 6.74 8.29 -29.61
N GLY A 3 5.50 7.83 -29.43
CA GLY A 3 4.50 8.46 -28.57
C GLY A 3 4.83 8.26 -27.11
N CYS A 4 5.31 9.32 -26.46
CA CYS A 4 5.52 9.36 -25.02
C CYS A 4 4.16 9.49 -24.33
N LEU A 5 3.78 8.47 -23.53
CA LEU A 5 2.57 8.51 -22.71
C LEU A 5 2.73 9.57 -21.61
N PRO A 6 1.67 10.37 -21.32
CA PRO A 6 1.75 11.41 -20.31
C PRO A 6 1.90 10.80 -18.91
N ARG A 7 2.96 11.19 -18.20
CA ARG A 7 3.16 10.89 -16.77
C ARG A 7 1.97 11.44 -15.97
N ARG A 8 1.18 10.57 -15.37
CA ARG A 8 0.15 10.95 -14.39
C ARG A 8 0.80 11.68 -13.22
N ARG A 9 0.47 12.96 -13.08
CA ARG A 9 0.93 13.82 -11.99
C ARG A 9 0.06 13.52 -10.77
N TRP A 10 0.61 12.82 -9.78
CA TRP A 10 -0.04 12.60 -8.50
C TRP A 10 -0.20 13.91 -7.73
N PRO A 11 -1.35 14.17 -7.11
CA PRO A 11 -1.51 15.34 -6.25
C PRO A 11 -0.61 15.22 -5.03
N ARG A 12 0.06 16.31 -4.67
CA ARG A 12 0.89 16.37 -3.46
C ARG A 12 0.00 16.20 -2.23
N PRO A 13 0.36 15.37 -1.22
CA PRO A 13 -0.42 15.23 0.00
C PRO A 13 -0.42 16.57 0.74
N SER A 14 -1.61 17.14 0.98
CA SER A 14 -1.79 18.31 1.85
C SER A 14 -1.59 17.90 3.30
N ARG A 15 -1.12 18.84 4.16
CA ARG A 15 -0.80 18.66 5.59
C ARG A 15 -1.97 18.20 6.48
N TYR A 16 -3.15 18.02 5.92
CA TYR A 16 -4.39 17.71 6.64
C TYR A 16 -5.13 16.49 6.08
N TRP A 17 -4.40 15.53 5.54
CA TRP A 17 -4.95 14.32 4.94
C TRP A 17 -5.85 13.47 5.87
N TRP A 18 -5.75 13.73 7.17
CA TRP A 18 -6.52 13.04 8.21
C TRP A 18 -7.97 13.53 8.41
N SER A 19 -8.29 14.76 8.01
CA SER A 19 -9.60 15.38 8.27
C SER A 19 -10.56 15.33 7.09
N GLU A 20 -10.07 15.07 5.88
CA GLU A 20 -10.84 15.16 4.63
C GLU A 20 -10.91 13.87 3.80
N MET A 21 -10.54 12.72 4.37
CA MET A 21 -10.88 11.47 3.70
C MET A 21 -12.39 11.34 3.67
N PRO A 22 -13.02 11.31 2.48
CA PRO A 22 -14.41 10.91 2.40
C PRO A 22 -14.49 9.52 3.03
N VAL A 23 -15.30 9.40 4.06
CA VAL A 23 -15.69 8.13 4.63
C VAL A 23 -16.33 7.37 3.47
N THR A 24 -15.58 6.51 2.79
CA THR A 24 -16.20 5.47 2.01
C THR A 24 -16.87 4.58 3.05
N ASP A 25 -18.13 4.84 3.25
CA ASP A 25 -19.04 4.08 4.09
C ASP A 25 -19.02 2.64 3.57
N VAL A 26 -18.21 1.80 4.20
CA VAL A 26 -18.10 0.36 3.89
C VAL A 26 -19.45 -0.33 4.15
N THR A 27 -20.39 0.34 4.83
CA THR A 27 -21.75 -0.15 5.06
C THR A 27 -22.72 0.23 3.94
N LYS A 28 -22.37 1.15 3.06
CA LYS A 28 -23.17 1.44 1.89
C LYS A 28 -22.78 0.46 0.79
N LYS A 29 -23.31 -0.75 0.92
CA LYS A 29 -23.46 -1.69 -0.18
C LYS A 29 -24.08 -0.91 -1.34
N ALA A 30 -23.23 -0.42 -2.25
CA ALA A 30 -23.72 0.13 -3.50
C ALA A 30 -24.52 -1.01 -4.12
N GLU A 31 -25.81 -0.82 -4.30
CA GLU A 31 -26.66 -1.69 -5.10
C GLU A 31 -26.14 -1.63 -6.53
N VAL A 32 -25.17 -2.48 -6.81
CA VAL A 32 -24.75 -2.79 -8.17
C VAL A 32 -25.85 -3.65 -8.75
N PRO A 33 -26.33 -3.36 -9.99
CA PRO A 33 -27.35 -4.19 -10.61
C PRO A 33 -26.94 -5.66 -10.58
N ASN A 34 -27.85 -6.52 -10.19
CA ASN A 34 -27.62 -7.92 -9.80
C ASN A 34 -26.96 -8.80 -10.87
N ASP A 35 -26.81 -8.32 -12.11
CA ASP A 35 -26.20 -9.06 -13.22
C ASP A 35 -24.67 -8.78 -13.41
N ALA A 36 -24.13 -7.78 -12.73
CA ALA A 36 -22.68 -7.46 -12.80
C ALA A 36 -21.92 -7.84 -11.51
N ALA A 37 -22.61 -8.07 -10.40
CA ALA A 37 -22.01 -8.38 -9.11
C ALA A 37 -21.44 -9.81 -9.05
N ASP A 38 -21.92 -10.72 -9.92
CA ASP A 38 -21.44 -12.12 -9.98
C ASP A 38 -20.27 -12.32 -10.94
N ALA A 39 -19.93 -11.30 -11.72
CA ALA A 39 -18.92 -11.37 -12.78
C ALA A 39 -17.60 -10.66 -12.46
N GLY A 40 -17.08 -10.72 -11.26
CA GLY A 40 -15.79 -10.07 -10.91
C GLY A 40 -14.79 -9.91 -12.07
N ILE A 41 -13.78 -9.10 -11.91
CA ILE A 41 -12.81 -8.71 -12.94
C ILE A 41 -11.91 -9.90 -13.28
N ARG A 42 -11.72 -10.22 -14.55
CA ARG A 42 -10.81 -11.28 -15.00
C ARG A 42 -9.36 -10.90 -14.74
N ILE A 43 -8.49 -11.88 -14.54
CA ILE A 43 -7.05 -11.65 -14.31
C ILE A 43 -6.38 -10.82 -15.39
N SER A 44 -6.77 -10.99 -16.67
CA SER A 44 -6.26 -10.19 -17.78
C SER A 44 -6.60 -8.71 -17.64
N ASP A 45 -7.87 -8.45 -17.28
CA ASP A 45 -8.39 -7.09 -17.16
C ASP A 45 -7.87 -6.40 -15.89
N ALA A 46 -7.75 -7.16 -14.78
CA ALA A 46 -7.12 -6.72 -13.56
C ALA A 46 -5.66 -6.32 -13.82
N ALA A 47 -4.88 -7.19 -14.46
CA ALA A 47 -3.49 -6.95 -14.81
C ALA A 47 -3.32 -5.71 -15.69
N THR A 48 -4.19 -5.55 -16.71
CA THR A 48 -4.17 -4.38 -17.60
C THR A 48 -4.48 -3.08 -16.84
N ARG A 49 -5.46 -3.09 -15.92
CA ARG A 49 -5.86 -1.91 -15.16
C ARG A 49 -4.74 -1.39 -14.26
N VAL A 50 -3.99 -2.28 -13.63
CA VAL A 50 -2.89 -1.91 -12.72
C VAL A 50 -1.53 -1.86 -13.40
N GLY A 51 -1.45 -2.16 -14.72
CA GLY A 51 -0.23 -2.00 -15.51
C GLY A 51 0.82 -3.10 -15.31
N VAL A 52 0.41 -4.31 -14.90
CA VAL A 52 1.31 -5.47 -14.74
C VAL A 52 0.88 -6.65 -15.62
N SER A 53 1.67 -7.73 -15.62
CA SER A 53 1.31 -8.96 -16.33
C SER A 53 0.41 -9.87 -15.47
N ALA A 54 -0.45 -10.66 -16.12
CA ALA A 54 -1.23 -11.70 -15.43
C ALA A 54 -0.32 -12.73 -14.71
N ARG A 55 0.92 -12.91 -15.17
CA ARG A 55 1.93 -13.73 -14.52
C ARG A 55 2.36 -13.12 -13.18
N THR A 56 2.51 -11.79 -13.13
CA THR A 56 2.85 -11.05 -11.91
C THR A 56 1.74 -11.18 -10.86
N LEU A 57 0.47 -11.13 -11.27
CA LEU A 57 -0.65 -11.34 -10.35
C LEU A 57 -0.61 -12.75 -9.75
N ARG A 58 -0.44 -13.79 -10.58
CA ARG A 58 -0.31 -15.17 -10.09
C ARG A 58 0.86 -15.35 -9.13
N TYR A 59 1.98 -14.69 -9.41
CA TYR A 59 3.13 -14.72 -8.52
C TYR A 59 2.83 -14.07 -7.16
N TYR A 60 2.07 -12.97 -7.11
CA TYR A 60 1.63 -12.37 -5.84
C TYR A 60 0.62 -13.25 -5.10
N GLU A 61 -0.23 -13.99 -5.82
CA GLU A 61 -1.10 -15.00 -5.22
C GLU A 61 -0.29 -16.15 -4.61
N GLU A 62 0.68 -16.70 -5.33
CA GLU A 62 1.57 -17.77 -4.85
C GLU A 62 2.34 -17.36 -3.59
N LEU A 63 2.69 -16.10 -3.48
CA LEU A 63 3.35 -15.52 -2.30
C LEU A 63 2.36 -15.17 -1.17
N GLY A 64 1.06 -15.30 -1.37
CA GLY A 64 0.04 -14.92 -0.41
C GLY A 64 -0.07 -13.41 -0.16
N LEU A 65 0.46 -12.59 -1.08
CA LEU A 65 0.32 -11.13 -1.04
C LEU A 65 -1.01 -10.64 -1.61
N LEU A 66 -1.61 -11.42 -2.52
CA LEU A 66 -2.90 -11.17 -3.15
C LEU A 66 -3.75 -12.44 -3.04
N THR A 67 -5.02 -12.28 -2.70
CA THR A 67 -5.98 -13.40 -2.71
C THR A 67 -7.21 -12.96 -3.49
N PRO A 68 -7.56 -13.64 -4.60
CA PRO A 68 -8.77 -13.32 -5.34
C PRO A 68 -10.00 -13.50 -4.44
N SER A 69 -10.84 -12.48 -4.36
CA SER A 69 -12.04 -12.53 -3.49
C SER A 69 -13.17 -13.38 -4.06
N LEU A 70 -13.15 -13.66 -5.37
CA LEU A 70 -14.22 -14.37 -6.06
C LEU A 70 -13.66 -15.49 -6.96
N TYR A 71 -14.50 -16.52 -7.15
CA TYR A 71 -14.26 -17.61 -8.09
C TYR A 71 -15.54 -17.90 -8.86
N THR A 72 -15.44 -18.16 -10.17
CA THR A 72 -16.58 -18.63 -10.95
C THR A 72 -16.93 -20.08 -10.58
N ALA A 73 -18.11 -20.56 -10.98
CA ALA A 73 -18.50 -21.98 -10.82
C ALA A 73 -17.50 -22.96 -11.47
N GLY A 74 -16.75 -22.52 -12.49
CA GLY A 74 -15.67 -23.27 -13.13
C GLY A 74 -14.29 -23.12 -12.47
N GLY A 75 -14.19 -22.43 -11.32
CA GLY A 75 -12.93 -22.24 -10.59
C GLY A 75 -12.01 -21.15 -11.17
N GLU A 76 -12.50 -20.33 -12.12
CA GLU A 76 -11.73 -19.19 -12.60
C GLU A 76 -11.66 -18.07 -11.56
N ARG A 77 -10.47 -17.51 -11.38
CA ARG A 77 -10.23 -16.36 -10.47
C ARG A 77 -10.92 -15.11 -10.96
N ARG A 78 -11.54 -14.40 -10.04
CA ARG A 78 -12.16 -13.09 -10.26
C ARG A 78 -11.72 -12.13 -9.15
N TYR A 79 -11.49 -10.89 -9.52
CA TYR A 79 -11.01 -9.85 -8.62
C TYR A 79 -12.09 -8.79 -8.44
N THR A 80 -12.20 -8.28 -7.23
CA THR A 80 -13.05 -7.14 -6.89
C THR A 80 -12.28 -5.82 -7.10
N LEU A 81 -12.96 -4.69 -6.93
CA LEU A 81 -12.30 -3.39 -6.90
C LEU A 81 -11.38 -3.24 -5.68
N ASP A 82 -11.74 -3.88 -4.56
CA ASP A 82 -10.93 -3.88 -3.35
C ASP A 82 -9.64 -4.70 -3.56
N ASP A 83 -9.72 -5.83 -4.27
CA ASP A 83 -8.53 -6.59 -4.66
C ASP A 83 -7.60 -5.76 -5.56
N LEU A 84 -8.16 -4.93 -6.46
CA LEU A 84 -7.36 -4.04 -7.30
C LEU A 84 -6.72 -2.92 -6.47
N ALA A 85 -7.44 -2.33 -5.53
CA ALA A 85 -6.89 -1.31 -4.62
C ALA A 85 -5.74 -1.89 -3.77
N HIS A 86 -5.90 -3.11 -3.27
CA HIS A 86 -4.85 -3.83 -2.56
C HIS A 86 -3.63 -4.10 -3.45
N LEU A 87 -3.85 -4.51 -4.69
CA LEU A 87 -2.78 -4.72 -5.67
C LEU A 87 -2.05 -3.41 -6.02
N GLU A 88 -2.77 -2.31 -6.23
CA GLU A 88 -2.18 -0.98 -6.42
C GLU A 88 -1.30 -0.58 -5.23
N ARG A 89 -1.73 -0.91 -4.00
CA ARG A 89 -0.94 -0.66 -2.79
C ARG A 89 0.36 -1.47 -2.77
N ILE A 90 0.32 -2.76 -3.13
CA ILE A 90 1.52 -3.60 -3.28
C ILE A 90 2.49 -2.98 -4.28
N LEU A 91 1.99 -2.54 -5.43
CA LEU A 91 2.81 -1.92 -6.48
C LEU A 91 3.41 -0.58 -6.03
N GLU A 92 2.65 0.24 -5.31
CA GLU A 92 3.17 1.49 -4.73
C GLU A 92 4.33 1.23 -3.77
N LEU A 93 4.17 0.30 -2.82
CA LEU A 93 5.22 -0.08 -1.87
C LEU A 93 6.47 -0.60 -2.59
N ARG A 94 6.29 -1.36 -3.67
CA ARG A 94 7.37 -1.92 -4.45
C ARG A 94 8.07 -0.88 -5.33
N GLU A 95 7.32 -0.10 -6.11
CA GLU A 95 7.86 0.76 -7.16
C GLU A 95 8.28 2.14 -6.65
N VAL A 96 7.50 2.72 -5.74
CA VAL A 96 7.79 4.05 -5.17
C VAL A 96 8.74 3.94 -3.99
N LEU A 97 8.46 3.02 -3.07
CA LEU A 97 9.28 2.85 -1.86
C LEU A 97 10.39 1.81 -2.03
N GLY A 98 10.42 1.06 -3.14
CA GLY A 98 11.43 0.06 -3.43
C GLY A 98 11.51 -1.04 -2.35
N MET A 99 10.38 -1.40 -1.74
CA MET A 99 10.31 -2.47 -0.75
C MET A 99 10.46 -3.83 -1.41
N ASN A 100 11.15 -4.76 -0.74
CA ASN A 100 11.12 -6.17 -1.13
C ASN A 100 9.80 -6.83 -0.67
N LEU A 101 9.53 -8.07 -1.12
CA LEU A 101 8.25 -8.71 -0.89
C LEU A 101 7.98 -9.05 0.58
N ASP A 102 9.01 -9.30 1.38
CA ASP A 102 8.86 -9.55 2.81
C ASP A 102 8.58 -8.24 3.56
N GLU A 103 9.29 -7.15 3.20
CA GLU A 103 8.99 -5.80 3.71
C GLU A 103 7.55 -5.39 3.38
N ILE A 104 7.06 -5.68 2.16
CA ILE A 104 5.68 -5.41 1.75
C ILE A 104 4.69 -6.20 2.60
N ARG A 105 4.94 -7.49 2.82
CA ARG A 105 4.06 -8.34 3.64
C ARG A 105 3.93 -7.82 5.08
N GLU A 106 5.06 -7.49 5.71
CA GLU A 106 5.06 -6.92 7.06
C GLU A 106 4.32 -5.58 7.10
N PHE A 107 4.59 -4.71 6.13
CA PHE A 107 3.95 -3.39 6.05
C PHE A 107 2.43 -3.51 5.90
N LEU A 108 1.94 -4.34 4.99
CA LEU A 108 0.52 -4.56 4.75
C LEU A 108 -0.18 -5.20 5.97
N THR A 109 0.51 -6.08 6.69
CA THR A 109 -0.02 -6.68 7.92
C THR A 109 -0.24 -5.62 9.01
N LEU A 110 0.73 -4.72 9.21
CA LEU A 110 0.61 -3.61 10.16
C LEU A 110 -0.46 -2.61 9.73
N GLU A 111 -0.54 -2.29 8.44
CA GLU A 111 -1.52 -1.37 7.86
C GLU A 111 -2.95 -1.91 8.03
N THR A 112 -3.18 -3.19 7.73
CA THR A 112 -4.47 -3.86 7.95
C THR A 112 -4.87 -3.81 9.42
N ARG A 113 -3.95 -4.15 10.33
CA ARG A 113 -4.24 -4.09 11.76
C ARG A 113 -4.56 -2.66 12.24
N LEU A 114 -3.85 -1.68 11.73
CA LEU A 114 -4.10 -0.27 12.04
C LEU A 114 -5.52 0.16 11.60
N ASP A 115 -5.95 -0.29 10.42
CA ASP A 115 -7.29 0.05 9.90
C ASP A 115 -8.41 -0.64 10.70
N GLU A 116 -8.21 -1.89 11.16
CA GLU A 116 -9.13 -2.57 12.08
C GLU A 116 -9.27 -1.80 13.41
N VAL A 117 -8.15 -1.39 14.01
CA VAL A 117 -8.13 -0.62 15.25
C VAL A 117 -8.85 0.71 15.07
N LYS A 118 -8.59 1.43 13.97
CA LYS A 118 -9.26 2.69 13.64
C LYS A 118 -10.77 2.49 13.43
N ALA A 119 -11.19 1.44 12.74
CA ALA A 119 -12.59 1.12 12.51
C ALA A 119 -13.31 0.86 13.84
N THR A 120 -12.71 0.05 14.70
CA THR A 120 -13.27 -0.28 16.02
C THR A 120 -13.34 0.97 16.92
N TYR A 121 -12.31 1.83 16.90
CA TYR A 121 -12.35 3.11 17.63
C TYR A 121 -13.48 4.00 17.15
N ARG A 122 -13.67 4.14 15.83
CA ARG A 122 -14.75 4.95 15.25
C ARG A 122 -16.14 4.44 15.66
N ALA A 123 -16.33 3.13 15.64
CA ALA A 123 -17.58 2.50 16.06
C ALA A 123 -17.93 2.78 17.54
N ASN A 124 -16.92 2.91 18.40
CA ASN A 124 -17.08 3.13 19.85
C ASN A 124 -16.96 4.60 20.29
N LYS A 125 -16.68 5.53 19.37
CA LYS A 125 -16.39 6.95 19.70
C LYS A 125 -17.54 7.66 20.43
N GLY A 126 -18.79 7.26 20.23
CA GLY A 126 -19.98 7.87 20.86
C GLY A 126 -20.26 7.39 22.27
N ASP A 127 -19.64 6.32 22.74
CA ASP A 127 -19.83 5.78 24.09
C ASP A 127 -18.92 6.50 25.09
N THR A 128 -19.53 7.19 26.07
CA THR A 128 -18.82 7.97 27.09
C THR A 128 -18.67 7.25 28.42
N THR A 129 -19.07 5.99 28.52
CA THR A 129 -18.91 5.19 29.75
C THR A 129 -17.43 5.01 30.11
N THR A 130 -17.15 4.86 31.39
CA THR A 130 -15.76 4.64 31.89
C THR A 130 -15.11 3.42 31.22
N LYS A 131 -15.91 2.36 31.00
CA LYS A 131 -15.43 1.14 30.32
C LYS A 131 -15.09 1.41 28.86
N ALA A 132 -15.96 2.13 28.14
CA ALA A 132 -15.72 2.49 26.74
C ALA A 132 -14.50 3.40 26.57
N ARG A 133 -14.30 4.36 27.50
CA ARG A 133 -13.11 5.24 27.50
C ARG A 133 -11.81 4.45 27.69
N ALA A 134 -11.80 3.45 28.57
CA ALA A 134 -10.63 2.59 28.75
C ALA A 134 -10.31 1.80 27.47
N VAL A 135 -11.32 1.27 26.78
CA VAL A 135 -11.16 0.56 25.50
C VAL A 135 -10.68 1.54 24.41
N GLN A 136 -11.29 2.71 24.31
CA GLN A 136 -10.87 3.75 23.35
C GLN A 136 -9.41 4.16 23.57
N LYS A 137 -8.98 4.31 24.82
CA LYS A 137 -7.58 4.63 25.16
C LYS A 137 -6.64 3.52 24.68
N ALA A 138 -6.93 2.26 24.98
CA ALA A 138 -6.12 1.13 24.53
C ALA A 138 -6.01 1.06 22.99
N MET A 139 -7.10 1.33 22.29
CA MET A 139 -7.09 1.38 20.82
C MET A 139 -6.21 2.50 20.26
N LEU A 140 -6.22 3.67 20.89
CA LEU A 140 -5.35 4.78 20.48
C LEU A 140 -3.88 4.49 20.76
N GLU A 141 -3.58 3.83 21.90
CA GLU A 141 -2.22 3.39 22.22
C GLU A 141 -1.73 2.35 21.23
N GLU A 142 -2.56 1.36 20.87
CA GLU A 142 -2.24 0.37 19.83
C GLU A 142 -2.03 1.06 18.46
N ALA A 143 -2.92 1.95 18.07
CA ALA A 143 -2.79 2.69 16.81
C ALA A 143 -1.51 3.54 16.75
N ALA A 144 -1.10 4.16 17.86
CA ALA A 144 0.15 4.89 17.95
C ALA A 144 1.35 3.97 17.73
N THR A 145 1.39 2.83 18.41
CA THR A 145 2.46 1.83 18.27
C THR A 145 2.57 1.28 16.85
N LEU A 146 1.43 1.00 16.19
CA LEU A 146 1.40 0.54 14.80
C LEU A 146 1.93 1.61 13.84
N ASN A 147 1.51 2.87 14.00
CA ASN A 147 2.02 3.99 13.20
C ASN A 147 3.53 4.19 13.41
N GLU A 148 4.03 4.10 14.64
CA GLU A 148 5.46 4.18 14.94
C GLU A 148 6.25 3.06 14.27
N SER A 149 5.70 1.84 14.26
CA SER A 149 6.30 0.69 13.58
C SER A 149 6.39 0.89 12.06
N LEU A 150 5.31 1.38 11.44
CA LEU A 150 5.29 1.72 10.01
C LEU A 150 6.28 2.85 9.70
N ALA A 151 6.29 3.91 10.50
CA ALA A 151 7.23 5.02 10.34
C ALA A 151 8.69 4.57 10.50
N LYS A 152 8.96 3.66 11.44
CA LYS A 152 10.30 3.09 11.65
C LYS A 152 10.79 2.33 10.43
N GLN A 153 9.97 1.49 9.81
CA GLN A 153 10.35 0.76 8.59
C GLN A 153 10.77 1.73 7.46
N LEU A 154 10.03 2.83 7.29
CA LEU A 154 10.37 3.86 6.31
C LEU A 154 11.67 4.61 6.68
N THR A 155 11.85 4.94 7.96
CA THR A 155 13.06 5.61 8.45
C THR A 155 14.29 4.73 8.25
N ASP A 156 14.21 3.44 8.58
CA ASP A 156 15.31 2.50 8.39
C ASP A 156 15.67 2.34 6.90
N LYS A 157 14.68 2.42 6.01
CA LYS A 157 14.92 2.39 4.57
C LYS A 157 15.59 3.66 4.06
N LEU A 158 15.14 4.83 4.50
CA LEU A 158 15.75 6.11 4.16
C LEU A 158 17.21 6.14 4.62
N ALA A 159 17.52 5.71 5.83
CA ALA A 159 18.87 5.65 6.36
C ALA A 159 19.80 4.76 5.51
N ARG A 160 19.30 3.61 5.03
CA ARG A 160 20.04 2.73 4.10
C ARG A 160 20.34 3.43 2.76
N MET A 161 19.37 4.16 2.22
CA MET A 161 19.53 4.91 0.97
C MET A 161 20.53 6.07 1.12
N GLU A 162 20.47 6.80 2.22
CA GLU A 162 21.41 7.89 2.55
C GLU A 162 22.84 7.37 2.73
N ALA A 163 23.01 6.25 3.41
CA ALA A 163 24.33 5.60 3.56
C ALA A 163 24.91 5.19 2.20
N PHE A 164 24.09 4.65 1.31
CA PHE A 164 24.51 4.29 -0.05
C PHE A 164 24.88 5.51 -0.88
N GLN A 165 24.07 6.59 -0.82
CA GLN A 165 24.38 7.86 -1.47
C GLN A 165 25.71 8.44 -1.00
N THR A 166 25.96 8.45 0.31
CA THR A 166 27.21 8.94 0.91
C THR A 166 28.41 8.16 0.40
N LYS A 167 28.29 6.82 0.32
CA LYS A 167 29.33 5.97 -0.25
C LYS A 167 29.63 6.35 -1.71
N LEU A 168 28.61 6.46 -2.56
CA LEU A 168 28.79 6.83 -3.97
C LEU A 168 29.43 8.21 -4.14
N ALA A 169 29.04 9.19 -3.31
CA ALA A 169 29.63 10.52 -3.32
C ALA A 169 31.13 10.48 -2.95
N GLY A 170 31.49 9.66 -1.96
CA GLY A 170 32.88 9.42 -1.57
C GLY A 170 33.71 8.78 -2.68
N ASP A 171 33.14 7.76 -3.34
CA ASP A 171 33.82 7.09 -4.46
C ASP A 171 34.03 8.05 -5.64
N ALA A 172 33.02 8.87 -5.96
CA ALA A 172 33.13 9.89 -7.01
C ALA A 172 34.16 10.95 -6.68
N LYS A 173 34.28 11.37 -5.42
CA LYS A 173 35.33 12.29 -4.97
C LYS A 173 36.73 11.69 -5.15
N ARG A 174 36.92 10.45 -4.70
CA ARG A 174 38.18 9.73 -4.86
C ARG A 174 38.60 9.59 -6.32
N CYS A 175 37.65 9.27 -7.22
CA CYS A 175 37.95 9.21 -8.65
C CYS A 175 38.43 10.56 -9.21
N ARG A 176 37.85 11.68 -8.77
CA ARG A 176 38.28 13.03 -9.21
C ARG A 176 39.67 13.37 -8.68
N GLU A 177 39.98 12.99 -7.44
CA GLU A 177 41.30 13.21 -6.85
C GLU A 177 42.39 12.46 -7.64
N ILE A 178 42.15 11.18 -7.97
CA ILE A 178 43.06 10.38 -8.80
C ILE A 178 43.23 10.99 -10.20
N LEU A 179 42.14 11.45 -10.82
CA LEU A 179 42.23 12.10 -12.14
C LEU A 179 43.07 13.37 -12.11
N ALA A 180 42.97 14.17 -11.04
CA ALA A 180 43.77 15.40 -10.88
C ALA A 180 45.26 15.12 -10.62
N GLU A 181 45.60 13.93 -10.08
CA GLU A 181 47.00 13.49 -9.91
C GLU A 181 47.63 12.98 -11.22
N MET A 182 46.81 12.70 -12.24
CA MET A 182 47.25 12.17 -13.53
C MET A 182 47.49 13.29 -14.59
N GLU A 183 47.08 14.52 -14.31
CA GLU A 183 47.30 15.73 -15.15
C GLU A 183 48.59 16.44 -14.77
#